data_779eed885951b3c4ee9ec2badb04c8f7
#
_entry.id   779eed885951b3c4ee9ec2badb04c8f7
#
_cell.length_a   1.000
_cell.length_b   1.000
_cell.length_c   1.000
_cell.angle_alpha   90.00
_cell.angle_beta   90.00
_cell.angle_gamma   90.00
#
_symmetry.space_group_name_H-M   'P 1'
#
loop_
_entity.id
_entity.type
_entity.pdbx_description
1 polymer ?
#
loop_
_entity_poly.entity_id
_entity_poly.type
_entity_poly.pdbx_seq_one_letter_code
_entity_poly.pdbx_strand_id
1 'polypeptide(L)'
;MKTFQTLKELAACAGQTVATSDWIPITQEKVNQFAEATGDHQWIHVDVEKANKGPFGGPIAHGFLTLSLLPLFFESTITVTESAMGVNYGLNKVRFIAPVPVGSRLRAHMKLLSAEPIDNSGYQMAWEITVEREGAAKPVCIAESLSRRY
;
A
#
# COMPACT_ATOMS: atom_id res chain seq x y z
N MET A 1 -14.80 7.25 0.19
CA MET A 1 -13.80 8.13 -0.47
C MET A 1 -13.84 9.50 0.19
N LYS A 2 -12.71 10.06 0.59
CA LYS A 2 -12.58 11.39 1.17
C LYS A 2 -12.08 12.36 0.10
N THR A 3 -12.83 13.43 -0.13
CA THR A 3 -12.51 14.42 -1.16
C THR A 3 -12.04 15.72 -0.53
N PHE A 4 -10.92 16.23 -0.99
CA PHE A 4 -10.36 17.54 -0.67
C PHE A 4 -10.42 18.42 -1.92
N GLN A 5 -10.72 19.69 -1.77
CA GLN A 5 -10.73 20.60 -2.92
C GLN A 5 -9.30 20.98 -3.30
N THR A 6 -8.43 21.19 -2.32
CA THR A 6 -7.05 21.64 -2.53
C THR A 6 -6.02 20.76 -1.83
N LEU A 7 -4.78 20.81 -2.30
CA LEU A 7 -3.64 20.18 -1.63
C LEU A 7 -3.39 20.78 -0.25
N LYS A 8 -3.69 22.07 -0.08
CA LYS A 8 -3.60 22.77 1.21
C LYS A 8 -4.58 22.20 2.25
N GLU A 9 -5.80 21.87 1.84
CA GLU A 9 -6.77 21.22 2.73
C GLU A 9 -6.29 19.84 3.18
N LEU A 10 -5.73 19.06 2.25
CA LEU A 10 -5.14 17.77 2.60
C LEU A 10 -3.93 17.96 3.53
N ALA A 11 -3.05 18.92 3.25
CA ALA A 11 -1.88 19.23 4.07
C ALA A 11 -2.24 19.61 5.52
N ALA A 12 -3.38 20.27 5.72
CA ALA A 12 -3.88 20.61 7.06
C ALA A 12 -4.24 19.38 7.92
N CYS A 13 -4.33 18.19 7.32
CA CYS A 13 -4.54 16.93 8.04
C CYS A 13 -3.22 16.28 8.54
N ALA A 14 -2.08 16.97 8.47
CA ALA A 14 -0.82 16.45 8.99
C ALA A 14 -0.95 16.03 10.47
N GLY A 15 -0.39 14.88 10.80
CA GLY A 15 -0.50 14.23 12.11
C GLY A 15 -1.73 13.33 12.29
N GLN A 16 -2.68 13.32 11.35
CA GLN A 16 -3.94 12.59 11.47
C GLN A 16 -3.98 11.35 10.55
N THR A 17 -4.75 10.33 10.96
CA THR A 17 -5.20 9.27 10.05
C THR A 17 -6.27 9.84 9.13
N VAL A 18 -5.92 9.98 7.87
CA VAL A 18 -6.76 10.65 6.86
C VAL A 18 -7.83 9.72 6.32
N ALA A 19 -7.48 8.46 6.07
CA ALA A 19 -8.39 7.48 5.48
C ALA A 19 -8.03 6.04 5.85
N THR A 20 -9.00 5.17 5.71
CA THR A 20 -8.87 3.71 5.76
C THR A 20 -9.52 3.15 4.50
N SER A 21 -8.83 2.27 3.79
CA SER A 21 -9.34 1.67 2.55
C SER A 21 -10.39 0.60 2.81
N ASP A 22 -11.12 0.22 1.78
CA ASP A 22 -11.87 -1.02 1.75
C ASP A 22 -10.91 -2.23 1.72
N TRP A 23 -11.47 -3.42 1.95
CA TRP A 23 -10.76 -4.68 1.87
C TRP A 23 -10.50 -5.07 0.42
N ILE A 24 -9.25 -5.37 0.08
CA ILE A 24 -8.81 -5.81 -1.25
C ILE A 24 -8.42 -7.28 -1.19
N PRO A 25 -8.97 -8.15 -2.05
CA PRO A 25 -8.59 -9.56 -2.09
C PRO A 25 -7.22 -9.74 -2.74
N ILE A 26 -6.42 -10.65 -2.16
CA ILE A 26 -5.13 -11.09 -2.68
C ILE A 26 -5.32 -12.48 -3.28
N THR A 27 -5.54 -12.53 -4.57
CA THR A 27 -5.79 -13.76 -5.31
C THR A 27 -4.48 -14.37 -5.81
N GLN A 28 -4.48 -15.70 -6.10
CA GLN A 28 -3.34 -16.35 -6.74
C GLN A 28 -3.03 -15.74 -8.12
N GLU A 29 -4.06 -15.36 -8.86
CA GLU A 29 -3.90 -14.69 -10.15
C GLU A 29 -3.11 -13.39 -10.02
N LYS A 30 -3.45 -12.54 -9.05
CA LYS A 30 -2.71 -11.29 -8.78
C LYS A 30 -1.24 -11.55 -8.43
N VAL A 31 -0.98 -12.58 -7.63
CA VAL A 31 0.38 -13.00 -7.27
C VAL A 31 1.15 -13.50 -8.51
N ASN A 32 0.53 -14.32 -9.35
CA ASN A 32 1.14 -14.80 -10.59
C ASN A 32 1.44 -13.64 -11.55
N GLN A 33 0.52 -12.68 -11.71
CA GLN A 33 0.74 -11.48 -12.54
C GLN A 33 1.91 -10.64 -12.02
N PHE A 34 2.05 -10.50 -10.70
CA PHE A 34 3.19 -9.80 -10.11
C PHE A 34 4.51 -10.54 -10.35
N ALA A 35 4.52 -11.87 -10.21
CA ALA A 35 5.67 -12.70 -10.50
C ALA A 35 6.13 -12.55 -11.97
N GLU A 36 5.18 -12.57 -12.92
CA GLU A 36 5.47 -12.34 -14.34
C GLU A 36 6.04 -10.94 -14.60
N ALA A 37 5.45 -9.91 -13.98
CA ALA A 37 5.87 -8.53 -14.20
C ALA A 37 7.27 -8.23 -13.64
N THR A 38 7.67 -8.91 -12.55
CA THR A 38 8.93 -8.63 -11.82
C THR A 38 10.02 -9.67 -12.00
N GLY A 39 9.68 -10.87 -12.49
CA GLY A 39 10.59 -12.00 -12.59
C GLY A 39 10.79 -12.77 -11.27
N ASP A 40 10.07 -12.44 -10.20
CA ASP A 40 10.15 -13.16 -8.92
C ASP A 40 9.19 -14.37 -8.91
N HIS A 41 9.67 -15.47 -9.44
CA HIS A 41 8.95 -16.75 -9.52
C HIS A 41 9.31 -17.72 -8.39
N GLN A 42 9.67 -17.22 -7.21
CA GLN A 42 9.98 -18.09 -6.08
C GLN A 42 8.78 -19.00 -5.78
N TRP A 43 9.05 -20.29 -5.55
CA TRP A 43 8.03 -21.33 -5.38
C TRP A 43 7.01 -21.03 -4.26
N ILE A 44 7.41 -20.32 -3.21
CA ILE A 44 6.51 -19.95 -2.12
C ILE A 44 5.34 -19.08 -2.56
N HIS A 45 5.42 -18.46 -3.74
CA HIS A 45 4.40 -17.58 -4.31
C HIS A 45 3.58 -18.28 -5.40
N VAL A 46 4.23 -19.04 -6.29
CA VAL A 46 3.61 -19.49 -7.55
C VAL A 46 3.37 -21.00 -7.64
N ASP A 47 4.06 -21.82 -6.85
CA ASP A 47 3.88 -23.28 -6.83
C ASP A 47 2.98 -23.67 -5.66
N VAL A 48 1.66 -23.73 -5.93
CA VAL A 48 0.64 -23.98 -4.91
C VAL A 48 0.85 -25.35 -4.22
N GLU A 49 1.17 -26.39 -4.97
CA GLU A 49 1.35 -27.75 -4.40
C GLU A 49 2.55 -27.81 -3.46
N LYS A 50 3.65 -27.21 -3.88
CA LYS A 50 4.86 -27.14 -3.06
C LYS A 50 4.67 -26.21 -1.87
N ALA A 51 4.03 -25.07 -2.05
CA ALA A 51 3.77 -24.11 -1.00
C ALA A 51 2.84 -24.68 0.09
N ASN A 52 1.84 -25.50 -0.29
CA ASN A 52 0.97 -26.17 0.68
C ASN A 52 1.72 -27.13 1.62
N LYS A 53 2.86 -27.65 1.19
CA LYS A 53 3.75 -28.50 2.01
C LYS A 53 4.89 -27.70 2.64
N GLY A 54 4.95 -26.41 2.39
CA GLY A 54 5.99 -25.51 2.86
C GLY A 54 5.70 -24.91 4.23
N PRO A 55 6.58 -24.03 4.71
CA PRO A 55 6.54 -23.50 6.08
C PRO A 55 5.35 -22.58 6.37
N PHE A 56 4.69 -22.06 5.34
CA PHE A 56 3.54 -21.14 5.48
C PHE A 56 2.19 -21.86 5.35
N GLY A 57 2.18 -23.16 4.99
CA GLY A 57 0.96 -23.94 4.81
C GLY A 57 0.13 -23.58 3.58
N GLY A 58 0.72 -22.84 2.64
CA GLY A 58 0.11 -22.39 1.39
C GLY A 58 0.93 -21.29 0.72
N PRO A 59 0.58 -20.89 -0.51
CA PRO A 59 1.25 -19.80 -1.19
C PRO A 59 1.01 -18.47 -0.47
N ILE A 60 2.04 -17.63 -0.47
CA ILE A 60 2.00 -16.28 0.10
C ILE A 60 2.28 -15.23 -0.98
N ALA A 61 1.69 -14.05 -0.81
CA ALA A 61 2.00 -12.91 -1.67
C ALA A 61 3.44 -12.42 -1.43
N HIS A 62 4.06 -11.87 -2.48
CA HIS A 62 5.31 -11.14 -2.35
C HIS A 62 5.13 -9.93 -1.40
N GLY A 63 6.09 -9.69 -0.54
CA GLY A 63 6.09 -8.45 0.25
C GLY A 63 6.05 -7.21 -0.65
N PHE A 64 6.80 -7.23 -1.75
CA PHE A 64 6.79 -6.15 -2.74
C PHE A 64 5.45 -6.01 -3.48
N LEU A 65 4.65 -7.06 -3.65
CA LEU A 65 3.27 -6.94 -4.13
C LEU A 65 2.44 -6.12 -3.14
N THR A 66 2.48 -6.45 -1.85
CA THR A 66 1.77 -5.70 -0.81
C THR A 66 2.16 -4.22 -0.84
N LEU A 67 3.45 -3.91 -0.94
CA LEU A 67 3.95 -2.54 -1.07
C LEU A 67 3.45 -1.86 -2.35
N SER A 68 3.42 -2.57 -3.46
CA SER A 68 2.95 -2.04 -4.76
C SER A 68 1.45 -1.73 -4.80
N LEU A 69 0.69 -2.17 -3.81
CA LEU A 69 -0.74 -1.84 -3.68
C LEU A 69 -1.01 -0.47 -3.03
N LEU A 70 0.02 0.21 -2.52
CA LEU A 70 -0.17 1.52 -1.89
C LEU A 70 -0.91 2.52 -2.78
N PRO A 71 -0.58 2.68 -4.08
CA PRO A 71 -1.33 3.59 -4.96
C PRO A 71 -2.82 3.23 -5.06
N LEU A 72 -3.15 1.95 -5.16
CA LEU A 72 -4.53 1.48 -5.22
C LEU A 72 -5.32 1.85 -3.94
N PHE A 73 -4.70 1.70 -2.77
CA PHE A 73 -5.31 2.13 -1.51
C PHE A 73 -5.56 3.63 -1.47
N PHE A 74 -4.61 4.44 -1.97
CA PHE A 74 -4.79 5.89 -2.06
C PHE A 74 -5.91 6.26 -3.03
N GLU A 75 -5.90 5.75 -4.25
CA GLU A 75 -6.87 6.08 -5.29
C GLU A 75 -8.30 5.71 -4.89
N SER A 76 -8.47 4.62 -4.13
CA SER A 76 -9.78 4.19 -3.66
C SER A 76 -10.33 5.03 -2.49
N THR A 77 -9.51 5.87 -1.85
CA THR A 77 -9.87 6.51 -0.57
C THR A 77 -9.75 8.01 -0.54
N ILE A 78 -8.76 8.59 -1.24
CA ILE A 78 -8.42 10.01 -1.16
C ILE A 78 -8.39 10.62 -2.57
N THR A 79 -9.23 11.62 -2.79
CA THR A 79 -9.22 12.44 -3.99
C THR A 79 -8.90 13.88 -3.64
N VAL A 80 -8.06 14.54 -4.44
CA VAL A 80 -7.83 15.98 -4.36
C VAL A 80 -8.19 16.59 -5.71
N THR A 81 -9.21 17.43 -5.73
CA THR A 81 -9.83 17.94 -6.97
C THR A 81 -8.84 18.74 -7.83
N GLU A 82 -8.02 19.59 -7.20
CA GLU A 82 -7.05 20.41 -7.94
C GLU A 82 -5.81 19.64 -8.39
N SER A 83 -5.52 18.46 -7.80
CA SER A 83 -4.30 17.72 -8.11
C SER A 83 -4.43 16.98 -9.42
N ALA A 84 -3.59 17.36 -10.37
CA ALA A 84 -3.54 16.71 -11.68
C ALA A 84 -2.66 15.45 -11.70
N MET A 85 -1.70 15.34 -10.76
CA MET A 85 -0.71 14.26 -10.78
C MET A 85 -0.19 13.94 -9.39
N GLY A 86 -0.02 12.64 -9.12
CA GLY A 86 0.70 12.11 -7.97
C GLY A 86 1.90 11.27 -8.41
N VAL A 87 3.05 11.47 -7.77
CA VAL A 87 4.30 10.77 -8.08
C VAL A 87 4.81 10.08 -6.82
N ASN A 88 5.12 8.80 -6.90
CA ASN A 88 5.85 8.10 -5.86
C ASN A 88 7.29 8.62 -5.85
N TYR A 89 7.69 9.22 -4.73
CA TYR A 89 9.02 9.83 -4.61
C TYR A 89 10.03 8.91 -3.93
N GLY A 90 9.58 8.11 -2.98
CA GLY A 90 10.42 7.17 -2.26
C GLY A 90 9.77 6.59 -1.02
N LEU A 91 10.61 5.91 -0.25
CA LEU A 91 10.24 5.27 1.01
C LEU A 91 11.37 5.53 2.01
N ASN A 92 11.04 5.99 3.21
CA ASN A 92 12.03 6.15 4.27
C ASN A 92 12.24 4.84 5.03
N LYS A 93 11.15 4.09 5.24
CA LYS A 93 11.17 2.85 6.00
C LYS A 93 10.08 1.90 5.52
N VAL A 94 10.41 0.62 5.40
CA VAL A 94 9.43 -0.45 5.11
C VAL A 94 9.76 -1.66 5.96
N ARG A 95 8.71 -2.29 6.51
CA ARG A 95 8.82 -3.60 7.19
C ARG A 95 7.66 -4.49 6.77
N PHE A 96 7.99 -5.69 6.31
CA PHE A 96 7.04 -6.77 6.09
C PHE A 96 6.99 -7.61 7.36
N ILE A 97 5.98 -7.40 8.17
CA ILE A 97 5.90 -7.88 9.56
C ILE A 97 5.39 -9.32 9.62
N ALA A 98 4.46 -9.65 8.74
CA ALA A 98 3.84 -10.97 8.68
C ALA A 98 3.56 -11.38 7.23
N PRO A 99 3.59 -12.69 6.89
CA PRO A 99 3.24 -13.16 5.57
C PRO A 99 1.77 -12.88 5.24
N VAL A 100 1.50 -12.72 3.95
CA VAL A 100 0.14 -12.57 3.40
C VAL A 100 -0.22 -13.85 2.66
N PRO A 101 -0.96 -14.79 3.27
CA PRO A 101 -1.46 -15.96 2.55
C PRO A 101 -2.34 -15.56 1.37
N VAL A 102 -2.18 -16.23 0.25
CA VAL A 102 -3.11 -16.08 -0.88
C VAL A 102 -4.53 -16.41 -0.44
N GLY A 103 -5.51 -15.65 -0.90
CA GLY A 103 -6.90 -15.71 -0.42
C GLY A 103 -7.22 -14.75 0.72
N SER A 104 -6.21 -14.10 1.30
CA SER A 104 -6.40 -13.05 2.31
C SER A 104 -7.03 -11.79 1.70
N ARG A 105 -7.63 -10.96 2.55
CA ARG A 105 -8.01 -9.58 2.23
C ARG A 105 -7.14 -8.61 3.02
N LEU A 106 -6.70 -7.54 2.35
CA LEU A 106 -5.90 -6.47 2.94
C LEU A 106 -6.64 -5.14 2.90
N ARG A 107 -6.40 -4.29 3.88
CA ARG A 107 -6.74 -2.87 3.84
C ARG A 107 -5.63 -2.03 4.43
N ALA A 108 -5.61 -0.74 4.10
CA ALA A 108 -4.59 0.19 4.57
C ALA A 108 -5.20 1.32 5.38
N HIS A 109 -4.51 1.68 6.47
CA HIS A 109 -4.73 2.91 7.23
C HIS A 109 -3.66 3.90 6.81
N MET A 110 -4.08 5.10 6.39
CA MET A 110 -3.20 6.13 5.85
C MET A 110 -3.17 7.34 6.79
N LYS A 111 -2.05 7.51 7.47
CA LYS A 111 -1.78 8.66 8.33
C LYS A 111 -0.83 9.60 7.61
N LEU A 112 -1.23 10.85 7.44
CA LEU A 112 -0.35 11.89 6.91
C LEU A 112 0.59 12.35 8.02
N LEU A 113 1.89 12.13 7.87
CA LEU A 113 2.89 12.55 8.84
C LEU A 113 3.26 14.01 8.67
N SER A 114 3.56 14.41 7.43
CA SER A 114 3.89 15.79 7.06
C SER A 114 3.48 16.10 5.63
N ALA A 115 3.32 17.37 5.33
CA ALA A 115 3.11 17.89 3.99
C ALA A 115 3.86 19.21 3.85
N GLU A 116 4.86 19.21 2.98
CA GLU A 116 5.76 20.32 2.76
C GLU A 116 5.53 20.92 1.37
N PRO A 117 5.33 22.23 1.24
CA PRO A 117 5.21 22.84 -0.08
C PRO A 117 6.53 22.69 -0.84
N ILE A 118 6.42 22.44 -2.14
CA ILE A 118 7.54 22.35 -3.08
C ILE A 118 7.27 23.23 -4.30
N ASP A 119 8.22 23.31 -5.21
CA ASP A 119 8.07 24.09 -6.46
C ASP A 119 6.83 23.65 -7.26
N ASN A 120 6.39 24.53 -8.15
CA ASN A 120 5.22 24.32 -9.02
C ASN A 120 3.89 24.10 -8.26
N SER A 121 3.71 24.79 -7.15
CA SER A 121 2.52 24.70 -6.30
C SER A 121 2.23 23.27 -5.78
N GLY A 122 3.25 22.41 -5.79
CA GLY A 122 3.13 21.04 -5.32
C GLY A 122 3.37 20.90 -3.82
N TYR A 123 3.11 19.67 -3.33
CA TYR A 123 3.43 19.26 -1.97
C TYR A 123 4.19 17.93 -1.98
N GLN A 124 5.25 17.86 -1.19
CA GLN A 124 5.84 16.58 -0.79
C GLN A 124 5.19 16.12 0.50
N MET A 125 4.65 14.93 0.50
CA MET A 125 3.90 14.35 1.60
C MET A 125 4.59 13.08 2.10
N ALA A 126 4.74 12.97 3.42
CA ALA A 126 5.17 11.76 4.09
C ALA A 126 3.96 11.08 4.72
N TRP A 127 3.80 9.78 4.46
CA TRP A 127 2.69 8.97 4.91
C TRP A 127 3.17 7.76 5.69
N GLU A 128 2.62 7.53 6.86
CA GLU A 128 2.69 6.23 7.51
C GLU A 128 1.50 5.39 7.06
N ILE A 129 1.80 4.27 6.43
CA ILE A 129 0.78 3.36 5.90
C ILE A 129 0.90 2.03 6.62
N THR A 130 -0.15 1.68 7.36
CA THR A 130 -0.27 0.39 8.04
C THR A 130 -1.22 -0.49 7.25
N VAL A 131 -0.69 -1.58 6.68
CA VAL A 131 -1.48 -2.57 5.95
C VAL A 131 -1.80 -3.72 6.88
N GLU A 132 -3.09 -3.98 7.09
CA GLU A 132 -3.57 -5.09 7.89
C GLU A 132 -4.21 -6.18 7.03
N ARG A 133 -4.15 -7.40 7.53
CA ARG A 133 -4.85 -8.56 6.98
C ARG A 133 -6.08 -8.84 7.83
N GLU A 134 -7.20 -9.10 7.17
CA GLU A 134 -8.45 -9.45 7.85
C GLU A 134 -8.26 -10.63 8.81
N GLY A 135 -8.74 -10.45 10.04
CA GLY A 135 -8.65 -11.46 11.10
C GLY A 135 -7.25 -11.66 11.70
N ALA A 136 -6.23 -10.89 11.29
CA ALA A 136 -4.90 -10.99 11.88
C ALA A 136 -4.73 -10.01 13.05
N ALA A 137 -3.97 -10.43 14.08
CA ALA A 137 -3.68 -9.58 15.23
C ALA A 137 -2.59 -8.54 14.99
N LYS A 138 -1.76 -8.74 13.93
CA LYS A 138 -0.64 -7.85 13.59
C LYS A 138 -0.77 -7.37 12.16
N PRO A 139 -0.32 -6.14 11.84
CA PRO A 139 -0.22 -5.68 10.48
C PRO A 139 0.74 -6.56 9.66
N VAL A 140 0.54 -6.61 8.34
CA VAL A 140 1.42 -7.35 7.43
C VAL A 140 2.53 -6.46 6.85
N CYS A 141 2.27 -5.15 6.75
CA CYS A 141 3.26 -4.19 6.28
C CYS A 141 3.07 -2.84 6.99
N ILE A 142 4.19 -2.20 7.34
CA ILE A 142 4.22 -0.78 7.73
C ILE A 142 5.24 -0.11 6.84
N ALA A 143 4.81 0.97 6.16
CA ALA A 143 5.65 1.74 5.26
C ALA A 143 5.55 3.24 5.57
N GLU A 144 6.69 3.92 5.56
CA GLU A 144 6.74 5.38 5.48
C GLU A 144 7.02 5.76 4.03
N SER A 145 5.97 6.20 3.33
CA SER A 145 5.99 6.50 1.90
C SER A 145 6.06 8.00 1.67
N LEU A 146 6.89 8.40 0.72
CA LEU A 146 7.00 9.77 0.24
C LEU A 146 6.32 9.89 -1.12
N SER A 147 5.41 10.84 -1.24
CA SER A 147 4.76 11.17 -2.50
C SER A 147 4.84 12.67 -2.78
N ARG A 148 4.83 13.03 -4.06
CA ARG A 148 4.68 14.42 -4.50
C ARG A 148 3.38 14.55 -5.27
N ARG A 149 2.63 15.61 -5.00
CA ARG A 149 1.38 15.92 -5.70
C ARG A 149 1.44 17.33 -6.25
N TYR A 150 0.90 17.46 -7.49
CA TYR A 150 0.87 18.72 -8.25
C TYR A 150 -0.54 18.96 -8.79
#